data_14d2263d9f54eaf530526ec55f25b397
#
_entry.id   14d2263d9f54eaf530526ec55f25b397
#
_cell.length_a   1.000
_cell.length_b   1.000
_cell.length_c   1.000
_cell.angle_alpha   90.00
_cell.angle_beta   90.00
_cell.angle_gamma   90.00
#
_symmetry.space_group_name_H-M   'P 1'
#
loop_
_entity.id
_entity.type
_entity.pdbx_description
1 polymer ?
#
loop_
_entity_poly.entity_id
_entity_poly.type
_entity_poly.pdbx_seq_one_letter_code
_entity_poly.pdbx_strand_id
1 'polypeptide(L)'
;PLPTHDELYTYLDFSPTTSVKDKAAVSLHQFFLRTIESYQGADGLISLLVDDKAERWVAWMWVLLPTLDLSTRPYVLLTVALWHYMHGDGFRTHTLLDQAESIDPTCASVITLRQLLNLCVEPAAIRTVIDEIAGSQ
;
A
#
# COMPACT_ATOMS: atom_id res chain seq x y z
N PRO A 1 9.98 12.34 -17.38
CA PRO A 1 10.02 13.09 -16.12
C PRO A 1 8.97 12.58 -15.14
N LEU A 2 9.28 12.71 -13.85
CA LEU A 2 8.38 12.31 -12.80
C LEU A 2 7.22 13.30 -12.69
N PRO A 3 6.00 12.81 -12.40
CA PRO A 3 4.89 13.71 -12.14
C PRO A 3 5.13 14.50 -10.85
N THR A 4 4.63 15.73 -10.81
CA THR A 4 4.65 16.54 -9.62
C THR A 4 3.64 16.03 -8.60
N HIS A 5 3.78 16.45 -7.33
CA HIS A 5 2.82 16.11 -6.29
C HIS A 5 1.39 16.54 -6.67
N ASP A 6 1.23 17.73 -7.24
CA ASP A 6 -0.08 18.25 -7.67
C ASP A 6 -0.67 17.40 -8.78
N GLU A 7 0.14 16.94 -9.74
CA GLU A 7 -0.33 16.06 -10.80
C GLU A 7 -0.80 14.71 -10.23
N LEU A 8 -0.04 14.14 -9.28
CA LEU A 8 -0.43 12.88 -8.64
C LEU A 8 -1.77 13.03 -7.92
N TYR A 9 -1.97 14.12 -7.20
CA TYR A 9 -3.23 14.38 -6.51
C TYR A 9 -4.39 14.53 -7.47
N THR A 10 -4.17 15.16 -8.61
CA THR A 10 -5.19 15.26 -9.65
C THR A 10 -5.55 13.89 -10.21
N TYR A 11 -4.54 13.05 -10.44
CA TYR A 11 -4.76 11.69 -10.96
C TYR A 11 -5.56 10.80 -10.00
N LEU A 12 -5.44 11.01 -8.69
CA LEU A 12 -6.19 10.23 -7.70
C LEU A 12 -7.70 10.39 -7.84
N ASP A 13 -8.17 11.53 -8.36
CA ASP A 13 -9.60 11.78 -8.54
C ASP A 13 -10.17 11.11 -9.79
N PHE A 14 -9.32 10.58 -10.66
CA PHE A 14 -9.75 9.82 -11.84
C PHE A 14 -10.18 8.42 -11.41
N SER A 15 -11.08 7.80 -12.16
CA SER A 15 -11.47 6.41 -11.90
C SER A 15 -10.26 5.49 -12.11
N PRO A 16 -9.91 4.64 -11.13
CA PRO A 16 -8.79 3.72 -11.28
C PRO A 16 -8.96 2.78 -12.47
N THR A 17 -7.87 2.58 -13.23
CA THR A 17 -7.85 1.74 -14.41
C THR A 17 -6.48 1.09 -14.57
N THR A 18 -6.45 -0.11 -15.17
CA THR A 18 -5.21 -0.81 -15.51
C THR A 18 -4.72 -0.52 -16.93
N SER A 19 -5.40 0.39 -17.66
CA SER A 19 -5.04 0.69 -19.04
C SER A 19 -3.63 1.29 -19.15
N VAL A 20 -2.77 0.66 -19.95
CA VAL A 20 -1.40 1.13 -20.20
C VAL A 20 -1.35 2.44 -20.98
N LYS A 21 -2.47 2.87 -21.56
CA LYS A 21 -2.59 4.13 -22.30
C LYS A 21 -3.09 5.26 -21.42
N ASP A 22 -3.59 4.94 -20.24
CA ASP A 22 -4.10 5.95 -19.29
C ASP A 22 -2.90 6.59 -18.58
N LYS A 23 -2.77 7.91 -18.75
CA LYS A 23 -1.67 8.66 -18.17
C LYS A 23 -1.68 8.59 -16.64
N ALA A 24 -2.85 8.63 -16.01
CA ALA A 24 -2.97 8.53 -14.57
C ALA A 24 -2.49 7.16 -14.07
N ALA A 25 -2.92 6.09 -14.73
CA ALA A 25 -2.50 4.72 -14.37
C ALA A 25 -0.99 4.55 -14.49
N VAL A 26 -0.40 5.01 -15.60
CA VAL A 26 1.05 4.92 -15.83
C VAL A 26 1.82 5.73 -14.78
N SER A 27 1.39 6.94 -14.50
CA SER A 27 2.07 7.82 -13.54
C SER A 27 2.01 7.29 -12.12
N LEU A 28 0.85 6.78 -11.71
CA LEU A 28 0.67 6.21 -10.37
C LEU A 28 1.42 4.89 -10.21
N HIS A 29 1.44 4.06 -11.25
CA HIS A 29 2.23 2.84 -11.27
C HIS A 29 3.72 3.14 -11.02
N GLN A 30 4.27 4.11 -11.76
CA GLN A 30 5.66 4.54 -11.59
C GLN A 30 5.91 5.10 -10.19
N PHE A 31 4.98 5.89 -9.68
CA PHE A 31 5.09 6.45 -8.34
C PHE A 31 5.18 5.35 -7.27
N PHE A 32 4.33 4.35 -7.35
CA PHE A 32 4.36 3.23 -6.40
C PHE A 32 5.68 2.46 -6.48
N LEU A 33 6.15 2.13 -7.68
CA LEU A 33 7.43 1.45 -7.87
C LEU A 33 8.59 2.23 -7.27
N ARG A 34 8.68 3.51 -7.57
CA ARG A 34 9.78 4.35 -7.09
C ARG A 34 9.73 4.56 -5.59
N THR A 35 8.53 4.66 -5.03
CA THR A 35 8.35 4.76 -3.58
C THR A 35 8.86 3.50 -2.88
N ILE A 36 8.51 2.32 -3.39
CA ILE A 36 8.99 1.05 -2.84
C ILE A 36 10.51 0.96 -2.94
N GLU A 37 11.08 1.31 -4.09
CA GLU A 37 12.54 1.29 -4.29
C GLU A 37 13.25 2.26 -3.35
N SER A 38 12.75 3.49 -3.23
CA SER A 38 13.35 4.53 -2.42
C SER A 38 13.38 4.17 -0.93
N TYR A 39 12.32 3.59 -0.41
CA TYR A 39 12.22 3.19 1.00
C TYR A 39 12.70 1.77 1.26
N GLN A 40 13.01 1.02 0.19
CA GLN A 40 13.39 -0.40 0.29
C GLN A 40 12.36 -1.22 1.05
N GLY A 41 11.08 -0.92 0.81
CA GLY A 41 9.96 -1.56 1.48
C GLY A 41 8.67 -0.75 1.38
N ALA A 42 7.75 -1.00 2.31
CA ALA A 42 6.40 -0.47 2.27
C ALA A 42 6.21 0.88 3.00
N ASP A 43 7.21 1.39 3.72
CA ASP A 43 7.03 2.55 4.61
C ASP A 43 6.48 3.79 3.89
N GLY A 44 6.98 4.06 2.69
CA GLY A 44 6.48 5.18 1.89
C GLY A 44 5.03 5.01 1.46
N LEU A 45 4.62 3.78 1.13
CA LEU A 45 3.22 3.49 0.80
C LEU A 45 2.33 3.58 2.04
N ILE A 46 2.82 3.06 3.17
CA ILE A 46 2.09 3.09 4.45
C ILE A 46 1.81 4.54 4.85
N SER A 47 2.75 5.46 4.62
CA SER A 47 2.55 6.87 4.93
C SER A 47 1.38 7.49 4.17
N LEU A 48 0.99 6.94 3.01
CA LEU A 48 -0.16 7.41 2.27
C LEU A 48 -1.50 7.08 2.95
N LEU A 49 -1.50 6.15 3.90
CA LEU A 49 -2.72 5.75 4.62
C LEU A 49 -3.22 6.82 5.59
N VAL A 50 -2.41 7.81 5.94
CA VAL A 50 -2.81 8.94 6.79
C VAL A 50 -3.07 10.21 5.98
N ASP A 51 -2.94 10.14 4.67
CA ASP A 51 -3.25 11.25 3.77
C ASP A 51 -4.77 11.46 3.64
N ASP A 52 -5.18 12.70 3.33
CA ASP A 52 -6.59 13.03 3.13
C ASP A 52 -7.25 12.20 2.03
N LYS A 53 -6.47 11.81 1.02
CA LYS A 53 -6.94 10.98 -0.10
C LYS A 53 -6.57 9.51 0.05
N ALA A 54 -6.37 9.03 1.26
CA ALA A 54 -5.94 7.65 1.53
C ALA A 54 -6.83 6.61 0.83
N GLU A 55 -8.15 6.79 0.86
CA GLU A 55 -9.07 5.86 0.19
C GLU A 55 -8.79 5.76 -1.31
N ARG A 56 -8.48 6.88 -1.97
CA ARG A 56 -8.13 6.93 -3.38
C ARG A 56 -6.78 6.24 -3.64
N TRP A 57 -5.79 6.50 -2.79
CA TRP A 57 -4.50 5.82 -2.89
C TRP A 57 -4.67 4.31 -2.84
N VAL A 58 -5.46 3.82 -1.90
CA VAL A 58 -5.70 2.37 -1.73
C VAL A 58 -6.45 1.80 -2.94
N ALA A 59 -7.44 2.51 -3.46
CA ALA A 59 -8.16 2.07 -4.66
C ALA A 59 -7.23 1.91 -5.87
N TRP A 60 -6.32 2.86 -6.08
CA TRP A 60 -5.32 2.77 -7.14
C TRP A 60 -4.31 1.66 -6.91
N MET A 61 -3.85 1.48 -5.68
CA MET A 61 -2.97 0.36 -5.33
C MET A 61 -3.59 -0.97 -5.71
N TRP A 62 -4.85 -1.15 -5.35
CA TRP A 62 -5.57 -2.40 -5.62
C TRP A 62 -5.71 -2.66 -7.12
N VAL A 63 -6.11 -1.64 -7.88
CA VAL A 63 -6.34 -1.78 -9.32
C VAL A 63 -5.04 -2.01 -10.07
N LEU A 64 -3.96 -1.35 -9.68
CA LEU A 64 -2.66 -1.47 -10.35
C LEU A 64 -1.85 -2.69 -9.90
N LEU A 65 -2.27 -3.38 -8.85
CA LEU A 65 -1.55 -4.52 -8.29
C LEU A 65 -1.14 -5.57 -9.35
N PRO A 66 -2.04 -6.01 -10.27
CA PRO A 66 -1.65 -7.00 -11.27
C PRO A 66 -0.59 -6.52 -12.26
N THR A 67 -0.37 -5.21 -12.38
CA THR A 67 0.62 -4.64 -13.28
C THR A 67 2.01 -4.56 -12.66
N LEU A 68 2.12 -4.79 -11.36
CA LEU A 68 3.38 -4.72 -10.62
C LEU A 68 4.15 -6.03 -10.69
N ASP A 69 5.48 -5.94 -10.57
CA ASP A 69 6.34 -7.11 -10.48
C ASP A 69 6.03 -7.92 -9.24
N LEU A 70 6.28 -9.24 -9.31
CA LEU A 70 6.11 -10.11 -8.15
C LEU A 70 6.98 -9.66 -6.95
N SER A 71 8.12 -9.03 -7.21
CA SER A 71 8.99 -8.53 -6.15
C SER A 71 8.42 -7.33 -5.40
N THR A 72 7.51 -6.57 -6.00
CA THR A 72 6.90 -5.37 -5.40
C THR A 72 5.51 -5.60 -4.85
N ARG A 73 4.78 -6.60 -5.36
CA ARG A 73 3.41 -6.89 -4.93
C ARG A 73 3.25 -7.12 -3.43
N PRO A 74 4.14 -7.83 -2.71
CA PRO A 74 3.97 -8.03 -1.28
C PRO A 74 3.87 -6.72 -0.50
N TYR A 75 4.60 -5.69 -0.89
CA TYR A 75 4.56 -4.40 -0.21
C TYR A 75 3.24 -3.66 -0.43
N VAL A 76 2.67 -3.75 -1.63
CA VAL A 76 1.37 -3.16 -1.93
C VAL A 76 0.26 -3.94 -1.21
N LEU A 77 0.31 -5.27 -1.24
CA LEU A 77 -0.65 -6.12 -0.52
C LEU A 77 -0.62 -5.85 0.98
N LEU A 78 0.56 -5.70 1.55
CA LEU A 78 0.76 -5.35 2.95
C LEU A 78 0.08 -4.00 3.29
N THR A 79 0.28 -3.00 2.44
CA THR A 79 -0.28 -1.66 2.65
C THR A 79 -1.81 -1.69 2.59
N VAL A 80 -2.38 -2.36 1.60
CA VAL A 80 -3.83 -2.52 1.48
C VAL A 80 -4.39 -3.33 2.66
N ALA A 81 -3.66 -4.36 3.11
CA ALA A 81 -4.04 -5.13 4.29
C ALA A 81 -4.11 -4.25 5.55
N LEU A 82 -3.12 -3.38 5.75
CA LEU A 82 -3.14 -2.42 6.87
C LEU A 82 -4.35 -1.49 6.81
N TRP A 83 -4.70 -1.00 5.63
CA TRP A 83 -5.88 -0.17 5.43
C TRP A 83 -7.14 -0.89 5.91
N HIS A 84 -7.33 -2.14 5.50
CA HIS A 84 -8.48 -2.92 5.93
C HIS A 84 -8.48 -3.21 7.43
N TYR A 85 -7.30 -3.47 7.99
CA TYR A 85 -7.18 -3.70 9.42
C TYR A 85 -7.60 -2.48 10.24
N MET A 86 -7.18 -1.28 9.80
CA MET A 86 -7.56 -0.01 10.42
C MET A 86 -9.08 0.20 10.44
N HIS A 87 -9.79 -0.39 9.47
CA HIS A 87 -11.24 -0.27 9.34
C HIS A 87 -11.99 -1.48 9.88
N GLY A 88 -11.32 -2.34 10.64
CA GLY A 88 -11.95 -3.46 11.32
C GLY A 88 -12.25 -4.66 10.43
N ASP A 89 -11.68 -4.72 9.23
CA ASP A 89 -11.90 -5.84 8.31
C ASP A 89 -10.74 -6.84 8.39
N GLY A 90 -10.73 -7.62 9.47
CA GLY A 90 -9.70 -8.63 9.71
C GLY A 90 -9.69 -9.74 8.68
N PHE A 91 -10.85 -10.10 8.12
CA PHE A 91 -10.93 -11.14 7.10
C PHE A 91 -10.14 -10.77 5.85
N ARG A 92 -10.36 -9.56 5.31
CA ARG A 92 -9.62 -9.08 4.15
C ARG A 92 -8.13 -8.91 4.46
N THR A 93 -7.82 -8.44 5.65
CA THR A 93 -6.43 -8.30 6.10
C THR A 93 -5.69 -9.63 6.00
N HIS A 94 -6.23 -10.69 6.57
CA HIS A 94 -5.60 -12.02 6.53
C HIS A 94 -5.53 -12.59 5.12
N THR A 95 -6.56 -12.39 4.31
CA THR A 95 -6.57 -12.85 2.91
C THR A 95 -5.45 -12.19 2.11
N LEU A 96 -5.27 -10.88 2.26
CA LEU A 96 -4.22 -10.15 1.55
C LEU A 96 -2.82 -10.53 2.04
N LEU A 97 -2.65 -10.77 3.33
CA LEU A 97 -1.38 -11.24 3.87
C LEU A 97 -1.06 -12.65 3.39
N ASP A 98 -2.05 -13.52 3.28
CA ASP A 98 -1.86 -14.86 2.70
C ASP A 98 -1.39 -14.77 1.25
N GLN A 99 -1.95 -13.86 0.47
CA GLN A 99 -1.48 -13.62 -0.91
C GLN A 99 -0.04 -13.13 -0.94
N ALA A 100 0.32 -12.20 -0.05
CA ALA A 100 1.68 -11.68 0.03
C ALA A 100 2.68 -12.79 0.40
N GLU A 101 2.33 -13.63 1.37
CA GLU A 101 3.17 -14.77 1.77
C GLU A 101 3.33 -15.81 0.66
N SER A 102 2.28 -16.00 -0.17
CA SER A 102 2.37 -16.90 -1.32
C SER A 102 3.38 -16.42 -2.35
N ILE A 103 3.52 -15.10 -2.49
CA ILE A 103 4.47 -14.50 -3.44
C ILE A 103 5.89 -14.53 -2.86
N ASP A 104 6.05 -14.10 -1.61
CA ASP A 104 7.34 -14.04 -0.93
C ASP A 104 7.21 -14.42 0.54
N PRO A 105 7.42 -15.70 0.87
CA PRO A 105 7.35 -16.17 2.27
C PRO A 105 8.40 -15.56 3.19
N THR A 106 9.45 -14.94 2.62
CA THR A 106 10.57 -14.38 3.39
C THR A 106 10.47 -12.86 3.57
N CYS A 107 9.40 -12.23 3.09
CA CYS A 107 9.24 -10.78 3.22
C CYS A 107 9.11 -10.39 4.69
N ALA A 108 10.15 -9.73 5.22
CA ALA A 108 10.22 -9.39 6.64
C ALA A 108 9.05 -8.51 7.11
N SER A 109 8.61 -7.57 6.27
CA SER A 109 7.50 -6.67 6.61
C SER A 109 6.19 -7.44 6.78
N VAL A 110 5.93 -8.42 5.93
CA VAL A 110 4.73 -9.27 6.00
C VAL A 110 4.79 -10.14 7.26
N ILE A 111 5.95 -10.74 7.54
CA ILE A 111 6.15 -11.55 8.75
C ILE A 111 5.88 -10.71 9.99
N THR A 112 6.43 -9.50 10.05
CA THR A 112 6.25 -8.60 11.20
C THR A 112 4.79 -8.24 11.42
N LEU A 113 4.08 -7.88 10.36
CA LEU A 113 2.66 -7.56 10.49
C LEU A 113 1.85 -8.78 10.95
N ARG A 114 2.13 -9.95 10.41
CA ARG A 114 1.46 -11.18 10.82
C ARG A 114 1.66 -11.44 12.31
N GLN A 115 2.87 -11.22 12.83
CA GLN A 115 3.18 -11.36 14.26
C GLN A 115 2.37 -10.38 15.10
N LEU A 116 2.27 -9.11 14.67
CA LEU A 116 1.45 -8.10 15.36
C LEU A 116 -0.02 -8.52 15.43
N LEU A 117 -0.56 -9.05 14.34
CA LEU A 117 -1.94 -9.52 14.29
C LEU A 117 -2.17 -10.73 15.20
N ASN A 118 -1.19 -11.64 15.27
CA ASN A 118 -1.27 -12.81 16.16
C ASN A 118 -1.25 -12.42 17.63
N LEU A 119 -0.71 -11.24 17.98
CA LEU A 119 -0.76 -10.68 19.33
C LEU A 119 -2.08 -9.95 19.61
N CYS A 120 -3.03 -10.02 18.69
CA CYS A 120 -4.34 -9.36 18.81
C CYS A 120 -4.23 -7.85 19.06
N VAL A 121 -3.30 -7.19 18.35
CA VAL A 121 -3.13 -5.74 18.45
C VAL A 121 -4.39 -5.04 17.91
N GLU A 122 -4.95 -4.13 18.69
CA GLU A 122 -6.16 -3.42 18.31
C GLU A 122 -5.91 -2.48 17.11
N PRO A 123 -6.94 -2.24 16.25
CA PRO A 123 -6.81 -1.31 15.13
C PRO A 123 -6.30 0.08 15.53
N ALA A 124 -6.71 0.59 16.70
CA ALA A 124 -6.23 1.88 17.18
C ALA A 124 -4.72 1.90 17.45
N ALA A 125 -4.16 0.81 17.96
CA ALA A 125 -2.72 0.68 18.19
C ALA A 125 -1.96 0.60 16.86
N ILE A 126 -2.49 -0.10 15.88
CA ILE A 126 -1.91 -0.16 14.52
C ILE A 126 -1.92 1.24 13.91
N ARG A 127 -2.98 2.01 14.08
CA ARG A 127 -3.05 3.38 13.57
C ARG A 127 -1.95 4.25 14.17
N THR A 128 -1.65 4.09 15.44
CA THR A 128 -0.53 4.80 16.09
C THR A 128 0.80 4.45 15.43
N VAL A 129 1.04 3.19 15.13
CA VAL A 129 2.26 2.74 14.44
C VAL A 129 2.34 3.36 13.04
N ILE A 130 1.23 3.40 12.31
CA ILE A 130 1.17 4.00 10.97
C ILE A 130 1.47 5.51 11.05
N ASP A 131 0.91 6.20 12.03
CA ASP A 131 1.18 7.63 12.24
C ASP A 131 2.66 7.88 12.54
N GLU A 132 3.30 7.02 13.32
CA GLU A 132 4.73 7.11 13.60
C GLU A 132 5.57 6.90 12.33
N ILE A 133 5.23 5.92 11.50
CA ILE A 133 5.92 5.68 10.23
C ILE A 133 5.77 6.91 9.32
N ALA A 134 4.56 7.46 9.20
CA ALA A 134 4.32 8.65 8.40
C ALA A 134 5.07 9.88 8.92
N GLY A 135 5.15 10.04 10.23
CA GLY A 135 5.84 11.15 10.87
C GLY A 135 7.36 11.11 10.74
N SER A 136 7.94 9.95 10.44
CA SER A 136 9.38 9.77 10.26
C SER A 136 9.86 10.01 8.82
N GLN A 137 8.93 10.27 7.89
CA GLN A 137 9.26 10.46 6.46
C GLN A 137 9.84 11.84 6.11
#